data_0585367660088a7496faf9d6d3d6c134
#
_entry.id   0585367660088a7496faf9d6d3d6c134
#
_cell.length_a   1.000
_cell.length_b   1.000
_cell.length_c   1.000
_cell.angle_alpha   90.00
_cell.angle_beta   90.00
_cell.angle_gamma   90.00
#
_symmetry.space_group_name_H-M   'P 1'
#
loop_
_entity.id
_entity.type
_entity.pdbx_description
1 polymer ?
#
loop_
_entity_poly.entity_id
_entity_poly.type
_entity_poly.pdbx_seq_one_letter_code
_entity_poly.pdbx_strand_id
1 'polypeptide(L)'
;MKLFAIGNGSVSDYLRSNISSLKDKIASYTDEQIMNSDFDEWVEYLTKKYQVEPITFFVNATTRSLHETTIQQYNPWSRMGSAYGEPEYYNLDGYNIDFKIPFVGDSILLKCQPSTYTFTSYEIVDFQRSTESSYGYITIRLSYTNQEIKSFGEQLEEKIDTAFKNRFKNFEETSGYVNNEVRSYNEQL
;
A
#
# COMPACT_ATOMS: atom_id res chain seq x y z
N MET A 1 -8.59 -3.03 4.77
CA MET A 1 -8.44 -2.88 3.30
C MET A 1 -7.22 -3.67 2.86
N LYS A 2 -7.23 -4.26 1.65
CA LYS A 2 -6.07 -5.01 1.11
C LYS A 2 -5.43 -4.23 -0.01
N LEU A 3 -4.10 -4.06 0.06
CA LEU A 3 -3.28 -3.46 -0.99
C LEU A 3 -2.63 -4.55 -1.84
N PHE A 4 -2.25 -4.22 -3.07
CA PHE A 4 -1.65 -5.13 -4.07
C PHE A 4 -2.46 -6.42 -4.27
N ALA A 5 -3.77 -6.35 -4.06
CA ALA A 5 -4.63 -7.54 -4.01
C ALA A 5 -5.08 -7.99 -5.40
N ILE A 6 -5.16 -9.30 -5.57
CA ILE A 6 -5.79 -9.92 -6.74
C ILE A 6 -7.25 -9.41 -6.85
N GLY A 7 -7.62 -8.94 -8.06
CA GLY A 7 -8.95 -8.40 -8.33
C GLY A 7 -9.07 -6.86 -8.34
N ASN A 8 -8.02 -6.15 -7.95
CA ASN A 8 -7.98 -4.68 -8.04
C ASN A 8 -7.45 -4.17 -9.40
N GLY A 9 -7.17 -5.05 -10.35
CA GLY A 9 -6.49 -4.75 -11.62
C GLY A 9 -4.97 -4.88 -11.51
N SER A 10 -4.30 -5.00 -12.66
CA SER A 10 -2.84 -5.08 -12.70
C SER A 10 -2.20 -3.71 -12.96
N VAL A 11 -0.96 -3.53 -12.54
CA VAL A 11 -0.14 -2.34 -12.89
C VAL A 11 -0.02 -2.24 -14.40
N SER A 12 0.25 -3.36 -15.09
CA SER A 12 0.36 -3.40 -16.55
C SER A 12 -0.91 -2.92 -17.25
N ASP A 13 -2.10 -3.28 -16.77
CA ASP A 13 -3.36 -2.84 -17.37
C ASP A 13 -3.58 -1.34 -17.15
N TYR A 14 -3.26 -0.84 -15.96
CA TYR A 14 -3.32 0.59 -15.67
C TYR A 14 -2.39 1.39 -16.59
N LEU A 15 -1.11 0.98 -16.71
CA LEU A 15 -0.14 1.65 -17.57
C LEU A 15 -0.51 1.56 -19.05
N ARG A 16 -1.02 0.42 -19.52
CA ARG A 16 -1.50 0.24 -20.89
C ARG A 16 -2.71 1.15 -21.19
N SER A 17 -3.61 1.31 -20.23
CA SER A 17 -4.75 2.23 -20.35
C SER A 17 -4.28 3.67 -20.52
N ASN A 18 -3.23 4.09 -19.80
CA ASN A 18 -2.64 5.41 -19.93
C ASN A 18 -2.02 5.63 -21.32
N ILE A 19 -1.30 4.61 -21.87
CA ILE A 19 -0.77 4.68 -23.25
C ILE A 19 -1.92 4.80 -24.27
N SER A 20 -2.99 4.03 -24.10
CA SER A 20 -4.15 4.13 -24.99
C SER A 20 -4.76 5.53 -24.95
N SER A 21 -4.95 6.07 -23.74
CA SER A 21 -5.48 7.43 -23.55
C SER A 21 -4.57 8.52 -24.14
N LEU A 22 -3.24 8.34 -24.07
CA LEU A 22 -2.26 9.22 -24.74
C LEU A 22 -2.42 9.17 -26.26
N LYS A 23 -2.50 7.95 -26.83
CA LYS A 23 -2.69 7.78 -28.28
C LYS A 23 -3.99 8.39 -28.77
N ASP A 24 -5.08 8.16 -28.04
CA ASP A 24 -6.39 8.73 -28.37
C ASP A 24 -6.34 10.27 -28.28
N LYS A 25 -5.62 10.81 -27.30
CA LYS A 25 -5.42 12.26 -27.18
C LYS A 25 -4.63 12.82 -28.35
N ILE A 26 -3.52 12.18 -28.75
CA ILE A 26 -2.74 12.60 -29.93
C ILE A 26 -3.59 12.53 -31.19
N ALA A 27 -4.35 11.46 -31.39
CA ALA A 27 -5.22 11.30 -32.55
C ALA A 27 -6.39 12.30 -32.60
N SER A 28 -6.74 12.94 -31.47
CA SER A 28 -7.80 13.94 -31.40
C SER A 28 -7.38 15.34 -31.86
N TYR A 29 -6.08 15.57 -32.08
CA TYR A 29 -5.59 16.85 -32.57
C TYR A 29 -5.78 17.00 -34.07
N THR A 30 -6.17 18.19 -34.51
CA THR A 30 -6.31 18.51 -35.92
C THR A 30 -4.97 18.90 -36.54
N ASP A 31 -4.84 18.74 -37.88
CA ASP A 31 -3.65 19.17 -38.62
C ASP A 31 -3.28 20.63 -38.34
N GLU A 32 -4.28 21.51 -38.24
CA GLU A 32 -4.10 22.93 -37.92
C GLU A 32 -3.50 23.14 -36.52
N GLN A 33 -3.98 22.40 -35.53
CA GLN A 33 -3.42 22.43 -34.17
C GLN A 33 -1.97 21.94 -34.13
N ILE A 34 -1.65 20.88 -34.86
CA ILE A 34 -0.29 20.34 -34.96
C ILE A 34 0.65 21.33 -35.62
N MET A 35 0.22 21.95 -36.73
CA MET A 35 1.05 22.88 -37.52
C MET A 35 1.33 24.22 -36.79
N ASN A 36 0.42 24.66 -35.92
CA ASN A 36 0.54 25.91 -35.20
C ASN A 36 1.11 25.79 -33.78
N SER A 37 1.47 24.58 -33.33
CA SER A 37 1.99 24.36 -32.01
C SER A 37 3.50 24.17 -32.03
N ASP A 38 4.18 24.55 -30.93
CA ASP A 38 5.54 24.16 -30.68
C ASP A 38 5.57 22.67 -30.32
N PHE A 39 6.27 21.89 -31.13
CA PHE A 39 6.33 20.45 -30.98
C PHE A 39 7.01 20.04 -29.67
N ASP A 40 8.08 20.73 -29.28
CA ASP A 40 8.84 20.40 -28.07
C ASP A 40 8.03 20.71 -26.80
N GLU A 41 7.32 21.84 -26.77
CA GLU A 41 6.38 22.18 -25.68
C GLU A 41 5.24 21.17 -25.57
N TRP A 42 4.75 20.66 -26.68
CA TRP A 42 3.70 19.64 -26.70
C TRP A 42 4.17 18.29 -26.18
N VAL A 43 5.35 17.87 -26.60
CA VAL A 43 5.98 16.62 -26.09
C VAL A 43 6.18 16.71 -24.59
N GLU A 44 6.74 17.82 -24.09
CA GLU A 44 6.94 18.04 -22.65
C GLU A 44 5.60 18.01 -21.89
N TYR A 45 4.59 18.72 -22.38
CA TYR A 45 3.26 18.75 -21.76
C TYR A 45 2.63 17.36 -21.70
N LEU A 46 2.62 16.61 -22.80
CA LEU A 46 2.03 15.27 -22.85
C LEU A 46 2.79 14.28 -21.99
N THR A 47 4.11 14.29 -22.04
CA THR A 47 4.95 13.46 -21.18
C THR A 47 4.65 13.71 -19.72
N LYS A 48 4.67 14.95 -19.27
CA LYS A 48 4.35 15.32 -17.89
C LYS A 48 2.93 14.93 -17.47
N LYS A 49 1.97 15.06 -18.39
CA LYS A 49 0.56 14.73 -18.12
C LYS A 49 0.30 13.23 -17.97
N TYR A 50 1.01 12.38 -18.72
CA TYR A 50 0.82 10.94 -18.74
C TYR A 50 1.90 10.18 -17.95
N GLN A 51 2.91 10.87 -17.47
CA GLN A 51 3.90 10.32 -16.55
C GLN A 51 3.22 9.84 -15.27
N VAL A 52 3.61 8.67 -14.79
CA VAL A 52 3.11 8.08 -13.56
C VAL A 52 4.17 8.25 -12.48
N GLU A 53 3.79 8.78 -11.32
CA GLU A 53 4.70 8.99 -10.21
C GLU A 53 4.90 7.67 -9.42
N PRO A 54 6.14 7.17 -9.29
CA PRO A 54 6.42 5.98 -8.51
C PRO A 54 6.14 6.22 -7.02
N ILE A 55 5.80 5.15 -6.30
CA ILE A 55 5.55 5.21 -4.86
C ILE A 55 6.87 5.34 -4.09
N THR A 56 6.94 6.32 -3.22
CA THR A 56 8.05 6.50 -2.27
C THR A 56 7.52 6.61 -0.86
N PHE A 57 7.91 5.69 0.03
CA PHE A 57 7.56 5.70 1.45
C PHE A 57 8.60 6.47 2.27
N PHE A 58 8.13 7.25 3.24
CA PHE A 58 8.97 7.98 4.19
C PHE A 58 8.94 7.27 5.55
N VAL A 59 9.61 6.13 5.63
CA VAL A 59 9.60 5.25 6.83
C VAL A 59 10.11 5.98 8.07
N ASN A 60 11.12 6.85 7.92
CA ASN A 60 11.67 7.64 9.02
C ASN A 60 10.70 8.70 9.56
N ALA A 61 9.65 9.03 8.81
CA ALA A 61 8.59 9.95 9.22
C ALA A 61 7.33 9.22 9.71
N THR A 62 7.42 7.90 9.95
CA THR A 62 6.33 7.10 10.50
C THR A 62 5.96 7.59 11.88
N THR A 63 4.66 7.82 12.10
CA THR A 63 4.12 8.13 13.43
C THR A 63 3.46 6.89 14.01
N ARG A 64 3.55 6.74 15.35
CA ARG A 64 2.98 5.61 16.08
C ARG A 64 1.90 6.12 17.05
N SER A 65 0.77 5.41 17.10
CA SER A 65 -0.27 5.62 18.09
C SER A 65 -0.66 4.31 18.76
N LEU A 66 -1.04 4.38 20.04
CA LEU A 66 -1.41 3.24 20.87
C LEU A 66 -2.88 3.38 21.29
N HIS A 67 -3.63 2.30 21.15
CA HIS A 67 -5.06 2.25 21.53
C HIS A 67 -5.34 0.97 22.31
N GLU A 68 -5.96 1.11 23.47
CA GLU A 68 -6.51 -0.04 24.21
C GLU A 68 -7.63 -0.69 23.40
N THR A 69 -7.68 -2.01 23.40
CA THR A 69 -8.67 -2.77 22.64
C THR A 69 -8.90 -4.15 23.26
N THR A 70 -9.93 -4.81 22.79
CA THR A 70 -10.17 -6.23 23.05
C THR A 70 -9.78 -7.04 21.82
N ILE A 71 -8.94 -8.04 22.02
CA ILE A 71 -8.41 -8.92 20.96
C ILE A 71 -9.14 -10.25 21.07
N GLN A 72 -9.72 -10.68 19.94
CA GLN A 72 -10.32 -12.01 19.85
C GLN A 72 -9.25 -13.04 19.54
N GLN A 73 -9.08 -14.01 20.42
CA GLN A 73 -8.18 -15.15 20.23
C GLN A 73 -8.99 -16.43 20.07
N TYR A 74 -8.68 -17.17 19.00
CA TYR A 74 -9.30 -18.46 18.76
C TYR A 74 -8.94 -19.48 19.84
N ASN A 75 -9.95 -20.19 20.35
CA ASN A 75 -9.77 -21.27 21.33
C ASN A 75 -9.58 -22.61 20.60
N PRO A 76 -8.37 -23.16 20.50
CA PRO A 76 -8.12 -24.42 19.79
C PRO A 76 -8.85 -25.62 20.43
N TRP A 77 -9.22 -25.51 21.69
CA TRP A 77 -9.92 -26.57 22.43
C TRP A 77 -11.43 -26.62 22.17
N SER A 78 -12.02 -25.56 21.63
CA SER A 78 -13.45 -25.50 21.31
C SER A 78 -13.91 -26.61 20.36
N ARG A 79 -13.03 -27.07 19.46
CA ARG A 79 -13.31 -28.17 18.49
C ARG A 79 -13.15 -29.57 19.03
N MET A 80 -12.53 -29.76 20.19
CA MET A 80 -12.27 -31.09 20.75
C MET A 80 -13.46 -31.67 21.54
N GLY A 81 -14.68 -31.13 21.33
CA GLY A 81 -15.89 -31.69 21.94
C GLY A 81 -15.86 -31.57 23.46
N SER A 82 -15.39 -30.43 23.96
CA SER A 82 -15.47 -30.13 25.39
C SER A 82 -16.93 -30.22 25.81
N ALA A 83 -17.23 -31.14 26.71
CA ALA A 83 -18.56 -31.31 27.30
C ALA A 83 -19.05 -30.09 28.10
N TYR A 84 -18.29 -29.01 28.09
CA TYR A 84 -18.47 -27.82 28.94
C TYR A 84 -18.80 -26.55 28.16
N GLY A 85 -19.02 -26.62 26.83
CA GLY A 85 -19.49 -25.43 26.06
C GLY A 85 -18.52 -24.25 26.09
N GLU A 86 -17.22 -24.52 26.02
CA GLU A 86 -16.22 -23.45 25.94
C GLU A 86 -16.42 -22.57 24.68
N PRO A 87 -16.27 -21.27 24.81
CA PRO A 87 -16.45 -20.35 23.67
C PRO A 87 -15.39 -20.61 22.61
N GLU A 88 -15.77 -20.42 21.34
CA GLU A 88 -14.88 -20.57 20.18
C GLU A 88 -13.77 -19.50 20.18
N TYR A 89 -14.06 -18.34 20.75
CA TYR A 89 -13.13 -17.23 20.87
C TYR A 89 -13.13 -16.67 22.28
N TYR A 90 -11.93 -16.35 22.77
CA TYR A 90 -11.75 -15.56 24.01
C TYR A 90 -11.53 -14.10 23.65
N ASN A 91 -12.13 -13.22 24.43
CA ASN A 91 -11.88 -11.78 24.39
C ASN A 91 -10.81 -11.44 25.44
N LEU A 92 -9.66 -10.99 24.97
CA LEU A 92 -8.52 -10.64 25.80
C LEU A 92 -8.24 -9.14 25.69
N ASP A 93 -8.01 -8.48 26.82
CA ASP A 93 -7.57 -7.10 26.83
C ASP A 93 -6.16 -6.98 26.24
N GLY A 94 -5.95 -5.94 25.46
CA GLY A 94 -4.70 -5.69 24.80
C GLY A 94 -4.61 -4.31 24.15
N TYR A 95 -3.67 -4.15 23.26
CA TYR A 95 -3.38 -2.91 22.56
C TYR A 95 -3.27 -3.10 21.07
N ASN A 96 -3.80 -2.14 20.34
CA ASN A 96 -3.48 -1.90 18.95
C ASN A 96 -2.40 -0.82 18.84
N ILE A 97 -1.36 -1.11 18.10
CA ILE A 97 -0.28 -0.17 17.78
C ILE A 97 -0.38 0.14 16.30
N ASP A 98 -0.77 1.35 15.97
CA ASP A 98 -0.94 1.83 14.61
C ASP A 98 0.30 2.60 14.15
N PHE A 99 0.88 2.15 13.06
CA PHE A 99 2.00 2.80 12.37
C PHE A 99 1.46 3.51 11.13
N LYS A 100 1.42 4.83 11.16
CA LYS A 100 1.00 5.67 10.05
C LYS A 100 2.22 6.11 9.26
N ILE A 101 2.36 5.60 8.03
CA ILE A 101 3.51 5.74 7.16
C ILE A 101 3.15 6.70 6.03
N PRO A 102 3.82 7.87 5.92
CA PRO A 102 3.60 8.78 4.82
C PRO A 102 4.23 8.26 3.52
N PHE A 103 3.60 8.59 2.38
CA PHE A 103 4.12 8.30 1.06
C PHE A 103 3.76 9.40 0.06
N VAL A 104 4.47 9.44 -1.07
CA VAL A 104 4.14 10.20 -2.28
C VAL A 104 4.07 9.25 -3.48
N GLY A 105 3.56 9.76 -4.60
CA GLY A 105 3.38 9.02 -5.84
C GLY A 105 1.92 8.67 -6.12
N ASP A 106 1.67 7.99 -7.24
CA ASP A 106 0.31 7.68 -7.66
C ASP A 106 -0.34 6.61 -6.77
N SER A 107 -1.27 7.04 -5.96
CA SER A 107 -1.98 6.21 -4.98
C SER A 107 -2.72 5.00 -5.57
N ILE A 108 -3.02 5.02 -6.87
CA ILE A 108 -3.66 3.91 -7.59
C ILE A 108 -2.72 2.69 -7.60
N LEU A 109 -1.42 2.92 -7.73
CA LEU A 109 -0.40 1.88 -7.80
C LEU A 109 -0.41 0.96 -6.56
N LEU A 110 -0.73 1.49 -5.38
CA LEU A 110 -0.84 0.70 -4.15
C LEU A 110 -2.01 -0.30 -4.18
N LYS A 111 -2.98 -0.09 -5.06
CA LYS A 111 -4.11 -1.00 -5.22
C LYS A 111 -3.86 -2.05 -6.29
N CYS A 112 -3.07 -1.70 -7.31
CA CYS A 112 -2.79 -2.57 -8.44
C CYS A 112 -1.83 -3.70 -8.07
N GLN A 113 -2.04 -4.86 -8.68
CA GLN A 113 -1.16 -6.01 -8.54
C GLN A 113 0.01 -5.87 -9.51
N PRO A 114 1.28 -5.96 -9.06
CA PRO A 114 2.43 -5.98 -9.96
C PRO A 114 2.47 -7.29 -10.78
N SER A 115 3.11 -7.27 -11.95
CA SER A 115 3.27 -8.45 -12.80
C SER A 115 4.15 -9.52 -12.15
N THR A 116 5.17 -9.09 -11.39
CA THR A 116 5.96 -9.95 -10.52
C THR A 116 5.37 -9.88 -9.13
N TYR A 117 4.63 -10.92 -8.72
CA TYR A 117 3.98 -10.92 -7.42
C TYR A 117 4.16 -12.23 -6.66
N THR A 118 4.16 -12.12 -5.35
CA THR A 118 3.88 -13.21 -4.44
C THR A 118 2.40 -13.16 -4.09
N PHE A 119 1.74 -14.31 -3.86
CA PHE A 119 0.30 -14.40 -3.54
C PHE A 119 -0.08 -13.73 -2.20
N THR A 120 0.66 -12.74 -1.78
CA THR A 120 0.50 -12.08 -0.49
C THR A 120 -0.24 -10.77 -0.69
N SER A 121 -1.44 -10.67 -0.15
CA SER A 121 -2.15 -9.40 0.01
C SER A 121 -1.78 -8.77 1.35
N TYR A 122 -1.62 -7.46 1.37
CA TYR A 122 -1.25 -6.72 2.57
C TYR A 122 -2.46 -6.03 3.17
N GLU A 123 -2.82 -6.42 4.39
CA GLU A 123 -3.90 -5.77 5.12
C GLU A 123 -3.40 -4.49 5.79
N ILE A 124 -4.11 -3.41 5.54
CA ILE A 124 -3.94 -2.12 6.20
C ILE A 124 -5.24 -1.69 6.86
N VAL A 125 -5.12 -0.88 7.91
CA VAL A 125 -6.26 -0.35 8.67
C VAL A 125 -6.88 0.84 7.95
N ASP A 126 -6.04 1.76 7.50
CA ASP A 126 -6.45 3.01 6.88
C ASP A 126 -5.56 3.38 5.69
N PHE A 127 -6.15 4.11 4.74
CA PHE A 127 -5.51 4.56 3.53
C PHE A 127 -6.00 5.95 3.14
N GLN A 128 -5.09 6.89 3.10
CA GLN A 128 -5.31 8.23 2.59
C GLN A 128 -4.47 8.44 1.32
N ARG A 129 -5.09 8.92 0.25
CA ARG A 129 -4.39 9.19 -1.02
C ARG A 129 -3.41 10.35 -0.87
N SER A 130 -2.30 10.27 -1.60
CA SER A 130 -1.42 11.42 -1.85
C SER A 130 -2.08 12.37 -2.85
N THR A 131 -1.71 13.64 -2.78
CA THR A 131 -2.05 14.68 -3.75
C THR A 131 -0.77 15.46 -4.07
N GLU A 132 -0.77 16.30 -5.10
CA GLU A 132 0.38 17.16 -5.46
C GLU A 132 0.87 18.02 -4.29
N SER A 133 0.01 18.37 -3.34
CA SER A 133 0.32 19.24 -2.20
C SER A 133 0.36 18.54 -0.85
N SER A 134 0.06 17.24 -0.77
CA SER A 134 0.00 16.50 0.50
C SER A 134 0.43 15.06 0.38
N TYR A 135 1.09 14.56 1.44
CA TYR A 135 1.41 13.14 1.57
C TYR A 135 0.14 12.29 1.65
N GLY A 136 0.19 11.13 1.00
CA GLY A 136 -0.70 10.03 1.32
C GLY A 136 -0.22 9.28 2.57
N TYR A 137 -1.08 8.43 3.13
CA TYR A 137 -0.74 7.64 4.31
C TYR A 137 -1.29 6.23 4.17
N ILE A 138 -0.49 5.25 4.61
CA ILE A 138 -0.97 3.91 4.92
C ILE A 138 -0.83 3.66 6.42
N THR A 139 -1.78 2.95 7.02
CA THR A 139 -1.72 2.60 8.43
C THR A 139 -1.65 1.09 8.60
N ILE A 140 -0.56 0.61 9.17
CA ILE A 140 -0.33 -0.80 9.53
C ILE A 140 -0.58 -0.96 11.02
N ARG A 141 -1.35 -1.98 11.41
CA ARG A 141 -1.65 -2.29 12.81
C ARG A 141 -0.95 -3.54 13.27
N LEU A 142 -0.34 -3.46 14.44
CA LEU A 142 0.09 -4.62 15.23
C LEU A 142 -0.81 -4.69 16.46
N SER A 143 -1.26 -5.90 16.81
CA SER A 143 -2.14 -6.11 17.97
C SER A 143 -1.45 -7.08 18.94
N TYR A 144 -1.41 -6.73 20.20
CA TYR A 144 -0.80 -7.53 21.26
C TYR A 144 -1.69 -7.58 22.49
N THR A 145 -1.89 -8.76 23.03
CA THR A 145 -2.56 -8.95 24.32
C THR A 145 -1.72 -8.39 25.46
N ASN A 146 -2.36 -8.07 26.57
CA ASN A 146 -1.67 -7.63 27.79
C ASN A 146 -0.62 -8.66 28.26
N GLN A 147 -0.89 -9.96 28.05
CA GLN A 147 0.04 -11.03 28.41
C GLN A 147 1.30 -11.00 27.52
N GLU A 148 1.14 -10.82 26.21
CA GLU A 148 2.27 -10.69 25.28
C GLU A 148 3.13 -9.49 25.62
N ILE A 149 2.52 -8.31 25.85
CA ILE A 149 3.24 -7.09 26.25
C ILE A 149 4.05 -7.30 27.52
N LYS A 150 3.43 -7.92 28.55
CA LYS A 150 4.14 -8.24 29.80
C LYS A 150 5.29 -9.23 29.58
N SER A 151 5.13 -10.19 28.66
CA SER A 151 6.18 -11.16 28.34
C SER A 151 7.39 -10.54 27.65
N PHE A 152 7.23 -9.42 26.95
CA PHE A 152 8.33 -8.71 26.27
C PHE A 152 9.25 -7.98 27.26
N GLY A 153 8.74 -7.54 28.41
CA GLY A 153 9.51 -6.88 29.46
C GLY A 153 10.30 -5.69 28.90
N GLU A 154 11.58 -5.63 29.21
CA GLU A 154 12.50 -4.56 28.76
C GLU A 154 12.72 -4.53 27.25
N GLN A 155 12.44 -5.63 26.53
CA GLN A 155 12.60 -5.72 25.06
C GLN A 155 11.35 -5.26 24.29
N LEU A 156 10.36 -4.69 24.95
CA LEU A 156 9.06 -4.34 24.33
C LEU A 156 9.22 -3.47 23.08
N GLU A 157 9.95 -2.37 23.16
CA GLU A 157 10.15 -1.45 22.06
C GLU A 157 10.89 -2.11 20.89
N GLU A 158 11.96 -2.84 21.17
CA GLU A 158 12.74 -3.55 20.15
C GLU A 158 11.91 -4.59 19.40
N LYS A 159 11.07 -5.35 20.13
CA LYS A 159 10.19 -6.36 19.53
C LYS A 159 9.11 -5.74 18.65
N ILE A 160 8.50 -4.64 19.10
CA ILE A 160 7.49 -3.91 18.33
C ILE A 160 8.13 -3.35 17.05
N ASP A 161 9.28 -2.70 17.15
CA ASP A 161 10.00 -2.13 16.00
C ASP A 161 10.43 -3.22 15.01
N THR A 162 10.91 -4.35 15.50
CA THR A 162 11.30 -5.48 14.68
C THR A 162 10.10 -6.08 13.94
N ALA A 163 8.97 -6.25 14.64
CA ALA A 163 7.74 -6.75 14.04
C ALA A 163 7.20 -5.79 12.96
N PHE A 164 7.25 -4.48 13.23
CA PHE A 164 6.88 -3.46 12.24
C PHE A 164 7.80 -3.52 11.02
N LYS A 165 9.12 -3.50 11.20
CA LYS A 165 10.10 -3.56 10.11
C LYS A 165 9.91 -4.82 9.25
N ASN A 166 9.72 -5.97 9.86
CA ASN A 166 9.49 -7.23 9.15
C ASN A 166 8.19 -7.20 8.33
N ARG A 167 7.12 -6.62 8.89
CA ARG A 167 5.85 -6.48 8.18
C ARG A 167 5.94 -5.46 7.04
N PHE A 168 6.64 -4.34 7.25
CA PHE A 168 6.80 -3.29 6.25
C PHE A 168 7.75 -3.69 5.11
N LYS A 169 8.79 -4.48 5.38
CA LYS A 169 9.75 -4.96 4.37
C LYS A 169 9.05 -5.57 3.15
N ASN A 170 8.05 -6.41 3.36
CA ASN A 170 7.31 -7.03 2.28
C ASN A 170 6.52 -6.00 1.44
N PHE A 171 6.01 -4.93 2.08
CA PHE A 171 5.38 -3.80 1.40
C PHE A 171 6.38 -3.08 0.48
N GLU A 172 7.55 -2.80 1.01
CA GLU A 172 8.63 -2.12 0.30
C GLU A 172 9.10 -2.95 -0.91
N GLU A 173 9.29 -4.25 -0.75
CA GLU A 173 9.64 -5.16 -1.85
C GLU A 173 8.57 -5.16 -2.95
N THR A 174 7.30 -5.28 -2.59
CA THR A 174 6.20 -5.29 -3.57
C THR A 174 6.06 -3.94 -4.28
N SER A 175 6.20 -2.82 -3.57
CA SER A 175 6.22 -1.49 -4.19
C SER A 175 7.43 -1.31 -5.12
N GLY A 176 8.55 -1.95 -4.83
CA GLY A 176 9.72 -2.01 -5.71
C GLY A 176 9.40 -2.63 -7.07
N TYR A 177 8.65 -3.73 -7.11
CA TYR A 177 8.19 -4.34 -8.36
C TYR A 177 7.27 -3.39 -9.15
N VAL A 178 6.30 -2.78 -8.47
CA VAL A 178 5.42 -1.76 -9.07
C VAL A 178 6.23 -0.60 -9.66
N ASN A 179 7.17 -0.07 -8.90
CA ASN A 179 7.99 1.07 -9.32
C ASN A 179 8.90 0.73 -10.52
N ASN A 180 9.36 -0.51 -10.65
CA ASN A 180 10.13 -0.95 -11.81
C ASN A 180 9.26 -0.95 -13.09
N GLU A 181 8.00 -1.41 -13.00
CA GLU A 181 7.06 -1.35 -14.14
C GLU A 181 6.75 0.11 -14.53
N VAL A 182 6.54 0.98 -13.53
CA VAL A 182 6.32 2.42 -13.73
C VAL A 182 7.52 3.09 -14.38
N ARG A 183 8.74 2.77 -13.94
CA ARG A 183 9.97 3.30 -14.54
C ARG A 183 10.08 2.91 -16.01
N SER A 184 9.89 1.63 -16.32
CA SER A 184 9.92 1.14 -17.71
C SER A 184 8.84 1.78 -18.58
N TYR A 185 7.69 2.09 -18.02
CA TYR A 185 6.64 2.83 -18.70
C TYR A 185 7.04 4.28 -18.97
N ASN A 186 7.54 5.00 -17.95
CA ASN A 186 7.94 6.40 -18.11
C ASN A 186 9.09 6.58 -19.10
N GLU A 187 9.96 5.58 -19.26
CA GLU A 187 11.03 5.56 -20.26
C GLU A 187 10.52 5.41 -21.72
N GLN A 188 9.26 5.02 -21.91
CA GLN A 188 8.64 4.83 -23.23
C GLN A 188 7.79 6.04 -23.65
N LEU A 189 7.58 7.00 -22.75
CA LEU A 189 6.83 8.23 -23.05
C LEU A 189 7.70 9.24 -23.78
#